data_200b3f9b9f851e73c5468b3bcb3867ad
#
_entry.id   200b3f9b9f851e73c5468b3bcb3867ad
#
_cell.length_a   1.000
_cell.length_b   1.000
_cell.length_c   1.000
_cell.angle_alpha   90.00
_cell.angle_beta   90.00
_cell.angle_gamma   90.00
#
_symmetry.space_group_name_H-M   'P 1'
#
loop_
_entity.id
_entity.type
_entity.pdbx_description
1 polymer ?
#
loop_
_entity_poly.entity_id
_entity_poly.type
_entity_poly.pdbx_seq_one_letter_code
_entity_poly.pdbx_strand_id
1 'polypeptide(L)'
;MKISITENLSKLPLPATEKWPEGVFDIEAFKHGSMSLILFAPVGNDYQTPHSQDELYIVIEGSGVLIREGKEFPFKPGDALFVKAGEQHRFSQFEKGLKMWAVFWGKEGGEKNA
;
A
#
# COMPACT_ATOMS: atom_id res chain seq x y z
N MET A 1 -5.94 -21.25 -2.26
CA MET A 1 -5.54 -20.62 -3.53
C MET A 1 -4.25 -19.85 -3.37
N LYS A 2 -3.56 -19.61 -4.43
CA LYS A 2 -2.31 -18.85 -4.39
C LYS A 2 -2.46 -17.54 -5.17
N ILE A 3 -1.99 -16.44 -4.59
CA ILE A 3 -1.97 -15.13 -5.23
C ILE A 3 -0.51 -14.80 -5.52
N SER A 4 -0.17 -14.66 -6.80
CA SER A 4 1.21 -14.51 -7.27
C SER A 4 1.63 -13.05 -7.37
N ILE A 5 2.77 -12.71 -6.77
CA ILE A 5 3.37 -11.38 -6.92
C ILE A 5 3.77 -11.16 -8.38
N THR A 6 4.43 -12.13 -9.00
CA THR A 6 4.90 -12.02 -10.38
C THR A 6 3.77 -11.75 -11.34
N GLU A 7 2.67 -12.49 -11.21
CA GLU A 7 1.52 -12.33 -12.08
C GLU A 7 0.87 -10.95 -11.92
N ASN A 8 0.70 -10.48 -10.69
CA ASN A 8 0.12 -9.16 -10.45
C ASN A 8 1.07 -8.03 -10.86
N LEU A 9 2.36 -8.20 -10.61
CA LEU A 9 3.36 -7.22 -10.99
C LEU A 9 3.40 -7.01 -12.51
N SER A 10 3.18 -8.08 -13.29
CA SER A 10 3.16 -8.00 -14.75
C SER A 10 2.04 -7.12 -15.31
N LYS A 11 1.03 -6.83 -14.51
CA LYS A 11 -0.11 -5.99 -14.90
C LYS A 11 0.13 -4.51 -14.60
N LEU A 12 1.22 -4.18 -13.92
CA LEU A 12 1.54 -2.80 -13.56
C LEU A 12 2.53 -2.19 -14.55
N PRO A 13 2.48 -0.86 -14.81
CA PRO A 13 1.49 0.07 -14.25
C PRO A 13 0.13 -0.03 -14.95
N LEU A 14 -0.91 0.31 -14.22
CA LEU A 14 -2.21 0.57 -14.83
C LEU A 14 -2.17 1.97 -15.47
N PRO A 15 -3.12 2.31 -16.36
CA PRO A 15 -3.11 3.59 -17.05
C PRO A 15 -3.02 4.78 -16.09
N ALA A 16 -2.25 5.79 -16.50
CA ALA A 16 -2.09 7.01 -15.73
C ALA A 16 -3.43 7.72 -15.53
N THR A 17 -3.55 8.40 -14.40
CA THR A 17 -4.71 9.22 -14.06
C THR A 17 -4.23 10.62 -13.71
N GLU A 18 -5.16 11.55 -13.52
CA GLU A 18 -4.82 12.90 -13.09
C GLU A 18 -4.08 12.88 -11.75
N LYS A 19 -4.54 12.07 -10.81
CA LYS A 19 -3.90 11.91 -9.50
C LYS A 19 -2.55 11.19 -9.60
N TRP A 20 -2.45 10.21 -10.51
CA TRP A 20 -1.27 9.37 -10.69
C TRP A 20 -0.69 9.54 -12.10
N PRO A 21 -0.02 10.68 -12.36
CA PRO A 21 0.41 11.02 -13.73
C PRO A 21 1.48 10.10 -14.32
N GLU A 22 2.28 9.43 -13.48
CA GLU A 22 3.31 8.49 -13.94
C GLU A 22 2.77 7.09 -14.18
N GLY A 23 1.49 6.86 -13.85
CA GLY A 23 0.86 5.55 -13.92
C GLY A 23 0.38 5.11 -12.55
N VAL A 24 -0.53 4.15 -12.51
CA VAL A 24 -1.05 3.57 -11.28
C VAL A 24 -0.25 2.32 -10.96
N PHE A 25 0.45 2.32 -9.83
CA PHE A 25 1.35 1.24 -9.44
C PHE A 25 0.79 0.38 -8.31
N ASP A 26 -0.53 0.24 -8.26
CA ASP A 26 -1.19 -0.69 -7.36
C ASP A 26 -2.28 -1.46 -8.11
N ILE A 27 -2.56 -2.67 -7.64
CA ILE A 27 -3.60 -3.50 -8.23
C ILE A 27 -4.24 -4.37 -7.13
N GLU A 28 -5.57 -4.42 -7.14
CA GLU A 28 -6.30 -5.33 -6.26
C GLU A 28 -6.09 -6.76 -6.78
N ALA A 29 -5.33 -7.54 -6.02
CA ALA A 29 -5.02 -8.92 -6.38
C ALA A 29 -6.09 -9.89 -5.92
N PHE A 30 -6.79 -9.58 -4.83
CA PHE A 30 -7.79 -10.47 -4.25
C PHE A 30 -8.71 -9.68 -3.33
N LYS A 31 -9.96 -10.09 -3.28
CA LYS A 31 -10.95 -9.51 -2.37
C LYS A 31 -11.85 -10.59 -1.81
N HIS A 32 -12.12 -10.52 -0.51
CA HIS A 32 -13.04 -11.41 0.16
C HIS A 32 -13.70 -10.68 1.33
N GLY A 33 -15.01 -10.52 1.28
CA GLY A 33 -15.72 -9.74 2.30
C GLY A 33 -15.21 -8.31 2.37
N SER A 34 -14.86 -7.87 3.56
CA SER A 34 -14.29 -6.52 3.75
C SER A 34 -12.79 -6.46 3.44
N MET A 35 -12.14 -7.61 3.29
CA MET A 35 -10.69 -7.67 3.06
C MET A 35 -10.35 -7.48 1.58
N SER A 36 -9.41 -6.60 1.31
CA SER A 36 -8.79 -6.44 -0.01
C SER A 36 -7.29 -6.63 0.12
N LEU A 37 -6.70 -7.35 -0.81
CA LEU A 37 -5.26 -7.53 -0.90
C LEU A 37 -4.76 -6.79 -2.14
N ILE A 38 -3.90 -5.82 -1.92
CA ILE A 38 -3.37 -4.95 -2.98
C ILE A 38 -1.88 -5.20 -3.12
N LEU A 39 -1.40 -5.35 -4.35
CA LEU A 39 0.03 -5.27 -4.60
C LEU A 39 0.36 -3.82 -4.90
N PHE A 40 1.24 -3.23 -4.10
CA PHE A 40 1.67 -1.86 -4.25
C PHE A 40 3.17 -1.82 -4.54
N ALA A 41 3.53 -1.26 -5.69
CA ALA A 41 4.91 -1.17 -6.15
C ALA A 41 5.18 0.25 -6.68
N PRO A 42 5.21 1.26 -5.78
CA PRO A 42 5.29 2.66 -6.20
C PRO A 42 6.59 2.98 -6.93
N VAL A 43 6.49 3.91 -7.88
CA VAL A 43 7.63 4.41 -8.64
C VAL A 43 7.57 5.94 -8.60
N GLY A 44 8.69 6.55 -8.20
CA GLY A 44 8.82 8.00 -8.15
C GLY A 44 8.16 8.61 -6.94
N ASN A 45 6.87 8.87 -7.01
CA ASN A 45 6.12 9.56 -5.97
C ASN A 45 4.92 8.75 -5.49
N ASP A 46 4.52 8.99 -4.26
CA ASP A 46 3.33 8.40 -3.69
C ASP A 46 2.31 9.52 -3.42
N TYR A 47 1.22 9.51 -4.18
CA TYR A 47 0.18 10.54 -4.12
C TYR A 47 -1.05 10.10 -3.33
N GLN A 48 -0.91 9.03 -2.54
CA GLN A 48 -2.09 8.48 -1.86
C GLN A 48 -2.66 9.42 -0.80
N THR A 49 -3.97 9.29 -0.59
CA THR A 49 -4.74 10.04 0.39
C THR A 49 -5.25 9.07 1.46
N PRO A 50 -5.74 9.58 2.60
CA PRO A 50 -6.27 8.72 3.66
C PRO A 50 -7.34 7.74 3.16
N HIS A 51 -7.39 6.57 3.76
CA HIS A 51 -8.34 5.51 3.43
C HIS A 51 -9.39 5.36 4.53
N SER A 52 -10.55 4.84 4.16
CA SER A 52 -11.65 4.65 5.10
C SER A 52 -11.56 3.37 5.94
N GLN A 53 -10.67 2.47 5.59
CA GLN A 53 -10.44 1.21 6.31
C GLN A 53 -9.06 1.20 6.95
N ASP A 54 -8.88 0.32 7.94
CA ASP A 54 -7.55 0.02 8.48
C ASP A 54 -6.72 -0.69 7.41
N GLU A 55 -5.41 -0.49 7.44
CA GLU A 55 -4.51 -1.04 6.44
C GLU A 55 -3.24 -1.58 7.08
N LEU A 56 -2.76 -2.72 6.59
CA LEU A 56 -1.49 -3.29 6.98
C LEU A 56 -0.64 -3.51 5.74
N TYR A 57 0.52 -2.88 5.69
CA TYR A 57 1.52 -3.14 4.65
C TYR A 57 2.48 -4.20 5.12
N ILE A 58 2.86 -5.08 4.21
CA ILE A 58 3.92 -6.07 4.44
C ILE A 58 4.98 -5.84 3.37
N VAL A 59 6.15 -5.38 3.77
CA VAL A 59 7.24 -5.05 2.86
C VAL A 59 7.89 -6.32 2.35
N ILE A 60 7.92 -6.48 1.03
CA ILE A 60 8.47 -7.68 0.38
C ILE A 60 9.89 -7.40 -0.10
N GLU A 61 10.09 -6.28 -0.78
CA GLU A 61 11.37 -5.91 -1.38
C GLU A 61 11.52 -4.39 -1.34
N GLY A 62 12.74 -3.95 -1.10
CA GLY A 62 13.05 -2.53 -1.04
C GLY A 62 12.91 -1.93 0.35
N SER A 63 13.39 -0.71 0.49
CA SER A 63 13.35 0.04 1.74
C SER A 63 12.90 1.47 1.47
N GLY A 64 12.58 2.20 2.52
CA GLY A 64 12.14 3.58 2.43
C GLY A 64 11.64 4.07 3.78
N VAL A 65 10.80 5.08 3.75
CA VAL A 65 10.23 5.69 4.94
C VAL A 65 8.73 5.83 4.75
N LEU A 66 7.96 5.35 5.72
CA LEU A 66 6.53 5.65 5.78
C LEU A 66 6.37 6.89 6.66
N ILE A 67 5.74 7.92 6.11
CA ILE A 67 5.36 9.11 6.88
C ILE A 67 3.90 8.93 7.25
N ARG A 68 3.63 8.77 8.55
CA ARG A 68 2.28 8.58 9.06
C ARG A 68 1.99 9.63 10.12
N GLU A 69 0.99 10.45 9.86
CA GLU A 69 0.62 11.58 10.73
C GLU A 69 1.84 12.42 11.12
N GLY A 70 2.68 12.73 10.13
CA GLY A 70 3.87 13.55 10.30
C GLY A 70 5.06 12.87 10.97
N LYS A 71 4.94 11.60 11.34
CA LYS A 71 6.04 10.83 11.94
C LYS A 71 6.66 9.91 10.90
N GLU A 72 7.98 9.77 10.97
CA GLU A 72 8.73 8.92 10.04
C GLU A 72 8.96 7.52 10.61
N PHE A 73 8.71 6.52 9.79
CA PHE A 73 8.92 5.11 10.12
C PHE A 73 9.77 4.47 9.02
N PRO A 74 11.11 4.46 9.19
CA PRO A 74 11.98 3.75 8.24
C PRO A 74 11.69 2.26 8.26
N PHE A 75 11.73 1.63 7.10
CA PHE A 75 11.42 0.21 6.99
C PHE A 75 12.36 -0.51 6.03
N LYS A 76 12.35 -1.83 6.12
CA LYS A 76 13.13 -2.74 5.28
C LYS A 76 12.29 -3.97 4.95
N PRO A 77 12.73 -4.84 4.04
CA PRO A 77 11.99 -6.06 3.71
C PRO A 77 11.68 -6.90 4.94
N GLY A 78 10.46 -7.41 5.00
CA GLY A 78 9.95 -8.20 6.12
C GLY A 78 9.22 -7.41 7.18
N ASP A 79 9.33 -6.08 7.17
CA ASP A 79 8.62 -5.24 8.15
C ASP A 79 7.13 -5.14 7.80
N ALA A 80 6.31 -5.03 8.83
CA ALA A 80 4.89 -4.76 8.71
C ALA A 80 4.62 -3.34 9.21
N LEU A 81 3.77 -2.61 8.48
CA LEU A 81 3.46 -1.21 8.77
C LEU A 81 1.95 -1.05 8.87
N PHE A 82 1.47 -0.61 10.02
CA PHE A 82 0.04 -0.41 10.23
C PHE A 82 -0.36 1.05 10.05
N VAL A 83 -1.45 1.28 9.34
CA VAL A 83 -2.06 2.59 9.16
C VAL A 83 -3.53 2.48 9.53
N LYS A 84 -3.94 3.26 10.51
CA LYS A 84 -5.32 3.31 10.95
C LYS A 84 -6.17 4.07 9.93
N ALA A 85 -7.44 3.69 9.80
CA ALA A 85 -8.39 4.39 8.94
C ALA A 85 -8.37 5.90 9.22
N GLY A 86 -8.35 6.69 8.16
CA GLY A 86 -8.38 8.15 8.22
C GLY A 86 -7.03 8.82 8.47
N GLU A 87 -5.99 8.07 8.79
CA GLU A 87 -4.67 8.66 9.02
C GLU A 87 -4.01 9.09 7.71
N GLN A 88 -3.38 10.25 7.72
CA GLN A 88 -2.57 10.69 6.60
C GLN A 88 -1.29 9.89 6.56
N HIS A 89 -0.96 9.36 5.38
CA HIS A 89 0.23 8.56 5.23
C HIS A 89 0.70 8.59 3.77
N ARG A 90 2.00 8.45 3.59
CA ARG A 90 2.62 8.29 2.28
C ARG A 90 4.01 7.71 2.43
N PHE A 91 4.47 7.06 1.38
CA PHE A 91 5.83 6.56 1.31
C PHE A 91 6.77 7.62 0.74
N SER A 92 7.97 7.67 1.26
CA SER A 92 8.99 8.64 0.89
C SER A 92 10.37 7.95 0.91
N GLN A 93 11.33 8.57 0.25
CA GLN A 93 12.72 8.09 0.25
C GLN A 93 12.85 6.62 -0.12
N PHE A 94 12.07 6.19 -1.11
CA PHE A 94 12.13 4.82 -1.60
C PHE A 94 12.72 4.79 -3.00
N GLU A 95 13.38 3.67 -3.32
CA GLU A 95 13.95 3.44 -4.63
C GLU A 95 13.01 2.65 -5.51
N LYS A 96 13.27 2.66 -6.80
CA LYS A 96 12.57 1.81 -7.76
C LYS A 96 12.77 0.35 -7.33
N GLY A 97 11.69 -0.41 -7.35
CA GLY A 97 11.73 -1.81 -6.94
C GLY A 97 11.08 -2.07 -5.59
N LEU A 98 10.64 -1.03 -4.88
CA LEU A 98 9.86 -1.22 -3.67
C LEU A 98 8.57 -1.98 -4.00
N LYS A 99 8.33 -3.07 -3.26
CA LYS A 99 7.14 -3.90 -3.42
C LYS A 99 6.59 -4.27 -2.06
N MET A 100 5.28 -4.18 -1.91
CA MET A 100 4.64 -4.57 -0.67
C MET A 100 3.22 -5.06 -0.92
N TRP A 101 2.75 -5.93 -0.06
CA TRP A 101 1.34 -6.26 0.02
C TRP A 101 0.68 -5.26 0.95
N ALA A 102 -0.48 -4.76 0.55
CA ALA A 102 -1.31 -3.92 1.39
C ALA A 102 -2.63 -4.65 1.62
N VAL A 103 -3.00 -4.81 2.87
CA VAL A 103 -4.25 -5.47 3.25
C VAL A 103 -5.16 -4.43 3.88
N PHE A 104 -6.34 -4.26 3.29
CA PHE A 104 -7.41 -3.46 3.88
C PHE A 104 -8.44 -4.41 4.46
N TRP A 105 -9.02 -4.07 5.60
CA TRP A 105 -10.08 -4.89 6.19
C TRP A 105 -10.96 -4.05 7.11
N GLY A 106 -12.11 -4.65 7.46
CA GLY A 106 -13.02 -4.07 8.42
C GLY A 106 -13.96 -3.05 7.81
N LYS A 107 -14.68 -2.38 8.68
CA LYS A 107 -15.68 -1.40 8.29
C LYS A 107 -15.07 -0.03 8.00
N GLU A 108 -15.81 0.81 7.33
CA GLU A 108 -15.45 2.21 7.16
C GLU A 108 -15.30 2.88 8.54
N GLY A 109 -14.27 3.73 8.67
CA GLY A 109 -13.92 4.35 9.93
C GLY A 109 -12.99 3.51 10.79
N GLY A 110 -12.73 2.26 10.39
CA GLY A 110 -11.80 1.37 11.05
C GLY A 110 -12.38 0.59 12.21
N GLU A 111 -11.62 -0.39 12.66
CA GLU A 111 -11.97 -1.17 13.84
C GLU A 111 -11.70 -0.37 15.10
N LYS A 112 -12.46 -0.69 16.15
CA LYS A 112 -12.24 -0.09 17.47
C LYS A 112 -11.68 -1.14 18.39
N ASN A 113 -10.71 -0.75 19.19
CA ASN A 113 -10.24 -1.59 20.26
C ASN A 113 -11.34 -1.70 21.33
N ALA A 114 -11.50 -2.91 21.84
CA ALA A 114 -12.50 -3.17 22.87
C ALA A 114 -12.17 -2.45 24.18
#